data_cd2d4b94bb5a552f65ecf1788f119954
#
_entry.id   cd2d4b94bb5a552f65ecf1788f119954
#
_cell.length_a   1.000
_cell.length_b   1.000
_cell.length_c   1.000
_cell.angle_alpha   90.00
_cell.angle_beta   90.00
_cell.angle_gamma   90.00
#
_symmetry.space_group_name_H-M   'P 1'
#
loop_
_entity.id
_entity.type
_entity.pdbx_description
1 polymer ?
#
loop_
_entity_poly.entity_id
_entity_poly.type
_entity_poly.pdbx_seq_one_letter_code
_entity_poly.pdbx_strand_id
1 'polypeptide(L)'
;MIELIGLTKQFDDLTAVDRVTFSVAPGEILALLGPNGAGKTTTVRMLAAILRPTVGHAFVAGYSVTRQPQEVRRRVGLLTEHPGLYLRMRGKEYLDFFGRLMGLSACERERRARELLARFGMSQAWDQRMGTYSKGMRQKMALVRAMLHDPPVLLLDEPTSAMDPHSAKLVRDAILSLRHHRRAIVICTHNLAEAEALADRIAIIRRGKIIALGTPAELKARLLGPPLMELRLTHSTDGVVKLVSDLVKIQMKGDDWLRYSTPEPEEINPLLLQTLAAHGVGIVTLSEVPRSLEDVYLRVVEEGQEWQR
;
A
#
# COMPACT_ATOMS: atom_id res chain seq x y z
N MET A 1 6.92 -15.39 -3.42
CA MET A 1 6.97 -14.91 -4.83
C MET A 1 8.07 -13.87 -5.01
N ILE A 2 8.16 -12.93 -4.09
CA ILE A 2 9.26 -11.94 -4.01
C ILE A 2 9.97 -12.16 -2.68
N GLU A 3 11.30 -12.06 -2.66
CA GLU A 3 12.11 -12.20 -1.46
C GLU A 3 13.32 -11.26 -1.53
N LEU A 4 13.52 -10.47 -0.47
CA LEU A 4 14.67 -9.59 -0.29
C LEU A 4 15.40 -10.01 0.99
N ILE A 5 16.72 -10.15 0.90
CA ILE A 5 17.58 -10.58 2.00
C ILE A 5 18.75 -9.60 2.12
N GLY A 6 18.67 -8.70 3.11
CA GLY A 6 19.70 -7.70 3.39
C GLY A 6 20.01 -6.80 2.20
N LEU A 7 18.99 -6.48 1.39
CA LEU A 7 19.17 -5.77 0.12
C LEU A 7 19.66 -4.34 0.37
N THR A 8 20.81 -3.99 -0.19
CA THR A 8 21.44 -2.69 0.00
C THR A 8 21.82 -2.06 -1.34
N LYS A 9 21.58 -0.75 -1.46
CA LYS A 9 22.07 0.04 -2.58
C LYS A 9 22.75 1.30 -2.11
N GLN A 10 23.99 1.43 -2.50
CA GLN A 10 24.82 2.60 -2.27
C GLN A 10 25.15 3.26 -3.60
N PHE A 11 25.08 4.59 -3.64
CA PHE A 11 25.51 5.45 -4.73
C PHE A 11 26.54 6.41 -4.14
N ASP A 12 27.79 6.28 -4.53
CA ASP A 12 28.91 7.01 -3.96
C ASP A 12 28.81 7.03 -2.41
N ASP A 13 28.64 8.19 -1.79
CA ASP A 13 28.52 8.34 -0.33
C ASP A 13 27.08 8.17 0.21
N LEU A 14 26.08 8.01 -0.68
CA LEU A 14 24.68 7.89 -0.28
C LEU A 14 24.21 6.43 -0.24
N THR A 15 23.83 5.96 0.93
CA THR A 15 23.11 4.68 1.06
C THR A 15 21.61 4.91 0.89
N ALA A 16 21.11 4.63 -0.32
CA ALA A 16 19.70 4.85 -0.67
C ALA A 16 18.76 3.73 -0.15
N VAL A 17 19.29 2.50 0.01
CA VAL A 17 18.59 1.34 0.60
C VAL A 17 19.60 0.61 1.47
N ASP A 18 19.26 0.32 2.72
CA ASP A 18 20.15 -0.28 3.72
C ASP A 18 19.51 -1.53 4.33
N ARG A 19 20.06 -2.70 3.98
CA ARG A 19 19.74 -4.04 4.50
C ARG A 19 18.24 -4.37 4.56
N VAL A 20 17.49 -3.96 3.54
CA VAL A 20 16.05 -4.21 3.46
C VAL A 20 15.80 -5.71 3.30
N THR A 21 14.94 -6.25 4.18
CA THR A 21 14.53 -7.65 4.20
C THR A 21 13.03 -7.76 4.37
N PHE A 22 12.36 -8.36 3.40
CA PHE A 22 10.95 -8.77 3.46
C PHE A 22 10.63 -9.79 2.35
N SER A 23 9.46 -10.41 2.44
CA SER A 23 8.93 -11.28 1.39
C SER A 23 7.50 -10.91 1.02
N VAL A 24 7.09 -11.27 -0.20
CA VAL A 24 5.70 -11.13 -0.68
C VAL A 24 5.25 -12.47 -1.26
N ALA A 25 4.16 -12.99 -0.72
CA ALA A 25 3.58 -14.26 -1.15
C ALA A 25 2.80 -14.14 -2.47
N PRO A 26 2.51 -15.24 -3.17
CA PRO A 26 1.53 -15.24 -4.27
C PRO A 26 0.14 -14.83 -3.77
N GLY A 27 -0.49 -13.87 -4.43
CA GLY A 27 -1.80 -13.32 -4.06
C GLY A 27 -1.74 -12.21 -3.00
N GLU A 28 -0.55 -11.83 -2.54
CA GLU A 28 -0.34 -10.78 -1.55
C GLU A 28 -0.06 -9.43 -2.22
N ILE A 29 -0.63 -8.37 -1.65
CA ILE A 29 -0.30 -6.98 -1.94
C ILE A 29 0.48 -6.41 -0.75
N LEU A 30 1.74 -6.04 -0.97
CA LEU A 30 2.56 -5.34 0.01
C LEU A 30 2.71 -3.87 -0.40
N ALA A 31 2.37 -2.95 0.50
CA ALA A 31 2.66 -1.53 0.32
C ALA A 31 4.02 -1.18 0.93
N LEU A 32 4.90 -0.60 0.13
CA LEU A 32 6.13 0.05 0.59
C LEU A 32 5.82 1.54 0.81
N LEU A 33 5.54 1.90 2.05
CA LEU A 33 5.08 3.22 2.46
C LEU A 33 6.23 4.07 2.99
N GLY A 34 6.34 5.31 2.55
CA GLY A 34 7.35 6.23 3.07
C GLY A 34 7.43 7.54 2.28
N PRO A 35 8.13 8.55 2.80
CA PRO A 35 8.26 9.84 2.16
C PRO A 35 9.09 9.75 0.87
N ASN A 36 9.11 10.84 0.12
CA ASN A 36 9.99 10.96 -1.04
C ASN A 36 11.46 10.87 -0.60
N GLY A 37 12.27 10.15 -1.38
CA GLY A 37 13.67 9.89 -1.05
C GLY A 37 13.90 8.77 -0.01
N ALA A 38 12.86 8.10 0.50
CA ALA A 38 13.01 7.03 1.49
C ALA A 38 13.65 5.73 0.95
N GLY A 39 13.82 5.58 -0.38
CA GLY A 39 14.38 4.39 -1.00
C GLY A 39 13.38 3.50 -1.73
N LYS A 40 12.08 3.87 -1.79
CA LYS A 40 11.00 3.08 -2.43
C LYS A 40 11.30 2.75 -3.89
N THR A 41 11.45 3.77 -4.72
CA THR A 41 11.75 3.62 -6.16
C THR A 41 13.05 2.87 -6.41
N THR A 42 14.08 3.08 -5.58
CA THR A 42 15.35 2.36 -5.67
C THR A 42 15.15 0.87 -5.40
N THR A 43 14.37 0.52 -4.38
CA THR A 43 14.01 -0.88 -4.06
C THR A 43 13.26 -1.54 -5.22
N VAL A 44 12.24 -0.87 -5.76
CA VAL A 44 11.49 -1.37 -6.93
C VAL A 44 12.38 -1.57 -8.15
N ARG A 45 13.30 -0.64 -8.44
CA ARG A 45 14.25 -0.78 -9.56
C ARG A 45 15.22 -1.95 -9.39
N MET A 46 15.62 -2.28 -8.16
CA MET A 46 16.40 -3.48 -7.87
C MET A 46 15.58 -4.75 -8.07
N LEU A 47 14.33 -4.79 -7.61
CA LEU A 47 13.42 -5.91 -7.82
C LEU A 47 13.09 -6.14 -9.30
N ALA A 48 12.97 -5.07 -10.08
CA ALA A 48 12.76 -5.14 -11.52
C ALA A 48 14.05 -5.52 -12.32
N ALA A 49 15.17 -5.80 -11.62
CA ALA A 49 16.47 -6.06 -12.21
C ALA A 49 16.94 -4.96 -13.21
N ILE A 50 16.56 -3.70 -12.94
CA ILE A 50 17.04 -2.50 -13.64
C ILE A 50 18.28 -1.95 -12.96
N LEU A 51 18.30 -2.00 -11.62
CA LEU A 51 19.39 -1.52 -10.80
C LEU A 51 20.02 -2.70 -10.06
N ARG A 52 21.34 -2.83 -10.14
CA ARG A 52 22.06 -3.88 -9.42
C ARG A 52 22.23 -3.50 -7.95
N PRO A 53 21.88 -4.37 -6.99
CA PRO A 53 22.21 -4.19 -5.57
C PRO A 53 23.73 -4.07 -5.36
N THR A 54 24.13 -3.32 -4.33
CA THR A 54 25.52 -3.24 -3.88
C THR A 54 25.85 -4.45 -2.99
N VAL A 55 24.91 -4.79 -2.07
CA VAL A 55 25.04 -5.93 -1.15
C VAL A 55 23.66 -6.60 -1.02
N GLY A 56 23.63 -7.85 -0.56
CA GLY A 56 22.42 -8.62 -0.35
C GLY A 56 21.88 -9.28 -1.62
N HIS A 57 20.72 -9.92 -1.48
CA HIS A 57 20.10 -10.71 -2.53
C HIS A 57 18.62 -10.38 -2.67
N ALA A 58 18.09 -10.52 -3.88
CA ALA A 58 16.66 -10.54 -4.10
C ALA A 58 16.29 -11.59 -5.14
N PHE A 59 15.14 -12.22 -4.93
CA PHE A 59 14.54 -13.19 -5.85
C PHE A 59 13.14 -12.74 -6.22
N VAL A 60 12.81 -12.85 -7.50
CA VAL A 60 11.49 -12.49 -8.03
C VAL A 60 11.02 -13.64 -8.91
N ALA A 61 9.86 -14.21 -8.58
CA ALA A 61 9.31 -15.40 -9.22
C ALA A 61 10.31 -16.58 -9.28
N GLY A 62 11.16 -16.71 -8.26
CA GLY A 62 12.20 -17.76 -8.17
C GLY A 62 13.53 -17.42 -8.86
N TYR A 63 13.65 -16.27 -9.52
CA TYR A 63 14.84 -15.87 -10.26
C TYR A 63 15.62 -14.77 -9.54
N SER A 64 16.96 -14.91 -9.49
CA SER A 64 17.85 -13.92 -8.89
C SER A 64 17.92 -12.65 -9.74
N VAL A 65 17.69 -11.48 -9.11
CA VAL A 65 17.75 -10.16 -9.79
C VAL A 65 19.16 -9.85 -10.34
N THR A 66 20.20 -10.47 -9.79
CA THR A 66 21.60 -10.25 -10.20
C THR A 66 22.13 -11.28 -11.18
N ARG A 67 21.75 -12.56 -10.99
CA ARG A 67 22.26 -13.68 -11.81
C ARG A 67 21.38 -13.95 -13.03
N GLN A 68 20.07 -13.68 -12.94
CA GLN A 68 19.08 -14.01 -13.97
C GLN A 68 18.18 -12.79 -14.29
N PRO A 69 18.75 -11.60 -14.56
CA PRO A 69 17.98 -10.36 -14.69
C PRO A 69 17.01 -10.39 -15.88
N GLN A 70 17.28 -11.13 -16.94
CA GLN A 70 16.39 -11.27 -18.09
C GLN A 70 15.12 -12.04 -17.71
N GLU A 71 15.26 -13.13 -16.94
CA GLU A 71 14.15 -13.95 -16.49
C GLU A 71 13.25 -13.16 -15.49
N VAL A 72 13.87 -12.34 -14.64
CA VAL A 72 13.13 -11.41 -13.78
C VAL A 72 12.30 -10.42 -14.60
N ARG A 73 12.94 -9.73 -15.57
CA ARG A 73 12.24 -8.73 -16.40
C ARG A 73 11.08 -9.29 -17.22
N ARG A 74 11.16 -10.55 -17.64
CA ARG A 74 10.05 -11.23 -18.34
C ARG A 74 8.85 -11.51 -17.44
N ARG A 75 9.05 -11.57 -16.12
CA ARG A 75 8.02 -11.93 -15.12
C ARG A 75 7.52 -10.76 -14.30
N VAL A 76 8.03 -9.56 -14.57
CA VAL A 76 7.69 -8.36 -13.84
C VAL A 76 6.95 -7.38 -14.74
N GLY A 77 5.78 -6.95 -14.30
CA GLY A 77 5.13 -5.76 -14.80
C GLY A 77 5.53 -4.56 -13.96
N LEU A 78 6.13 -3.55 -14.58
CA LEU A 78 6.63 -2.38 -13.89
C LEU A 78 5.87 -1.12 -14.31
N LEU A 79 5.29 -0.43 -13.33
CA LEU A 79 4.84 0.95 -13.43
C LEU A 79 5.81 1.82 -12.65
N THR A 80 6.37 2.83 -13.28
CA THR A 80 7.22 3.86 -12.65
C THR A 80 6.40 5.12 -12.44
N GLU A 81 6.75 5.92 -11.43
CA GLU A 81 6.12 7.22 -11.13
C GLU A 81 6.04 8.13 -12.37
N HIS A 82 7.10 8.15 -13.17
CA HIS A 82 7.15 8.90 -14.43
C HIS A 82 7.27 7.91 -15.60
N PRO A 83 6.14 7.42 -16.13
CA PRO A 83 6.17 6.51 -17.25
C PRO A 83 6.59 7.24 -18.52
N GLY A 84 7.76 6.92 -19.06
CA GLY A 84 8.25 7.42 -20.34
C GLY A 84 7.39 6.89 -21.49
N LEU A 85 6.35 7.61 -21.89
CA LEU A 85 5.50 7.24 -23.02
C LEU A 85 6.02 7.85 -24.32
N TYR A 86 5.87 7.10 -25.42
CA TYR A 86 6.22 7.58 -26.77
C TYR A 86 5.09 8.45 -27.33
N LEU A 87 5.07 9.74 -27.02
CA LEU A 87 3.96 10.67 -27.26
C LEU A 87 3.49 10.75 -28.72
N ARG A 88 4.37 10.42 -29.69
CA ARG A 88 4.03 10.39 -31.12
C ARG A 88 3.25 9.14 -31.56
N MET A 89 3.36 8.04 -30.78
CA MET A 89 2.67 6.79 -31.08
C MET A 89 1.18 6.85 -30.68
N ARG A 90 0.37 6.08 -31.36
CA ARG A 90 -1.01 5.78 -30.95
C ARG A 90 -1.02 4.69 -29.88
N GLY A 91 -2.09 4.60 -29.08
CA GLY A 91 -2.20 3.59 -28.03
C GLY A 91 -1.96 2.16 -28.54
N LYS A 92 -2.58 1.80 -29.66
CA LYS A 92 -2.40 0.49 -30.31
C LYS A 92 -0.96 0.19 -30.74
N GLU A 93 -0.28 1.18 -31.33
CA GLU A 93 1.10 1.04 -31.78
C GLU A 93 2.06 0.81 -30.61
N TYR A 94 1.82 1.55 -29.53
CA TYR A 94 2.60 1.45 -28.30
C TYR A 94 2.43 0.07 -27.63
N LEU A 95 1.19 -0.39 -27.49
CA LEU A 95 0.93 -1.70 -26.86
C LEU A 95 1.38 -2.85 -27.77
N ASP A 96 1.24 -2.74 -29.11
CA ASP A 96 1.79 -3.72 -30.04
C ASP A 96 3.31 -3.81 -29.92
N PHE A 97 4.00 -2.67 -29.86
CA PHE A 97 5.46 -2.63 -29.70
C PHE A 97 5.92 -3.35 -28.43
N PHE A 98 5.33 -3.02 -27.28
CA PHE A 98 5.72 -3.66 -26.02
C PHE A 98 5.30 -5.13 -25.96
N GLY A 99 4.14 -5.48 -26.53
CA GLY A 99 3.73 -6.88 -26.62
C GLY A 99 4.69 -7.73 -27.45
N ARG A 100 5.25 -7.19 -28.55
CA ARG A 100 6.32 -7.86 -29.32
C ARG A 100 7.59 -8.06 -28.49
N LEU A 101 8.02 -7.05 -27.76
CA LEU A 101 9.18 -7.15 -26.88
C LEU A 101 9.02 -8.25 -25.81
N MET A 102 7.79 -8.50 -25.37
CA MET A 102 7.46 -9.55 -24.41
C MET A 102 7.14 -10.90 -25.07
N GLY A 103 7.26 -11.01 -26.40
CA GLY A 103 7.09 -12.26 -27.14
C GLY A 103 5.64 -12.71 -27.35
N LEU A 104 4.65 -11.83 -27.19
CA LEU A 104 3.25 -12.14 -27.41
C LEU A 104 2.95 -12.28 -28.92
N SER A 105 2.10 -13.22 -29.28
CA SER A 105 1.57 -13.36 -30.64
C SER A 105 0.70 -12.16 -31.05
N ALA A 106 0.49 -11.91 -32.34
CA ALA A 106 -0.28 -10.77 -32.81
C ALA A 106 -1.72 -10.77 -32.27
N CYS A 107 -2.35 -11.94 -32.26
CA CYS A 107 -3.70 -12.11 -31.73
C CYS A 107 -3.78 -11.84 -30.22
N GLU A 108 -2.84 -12.34 -29.44
CA GLU A 108 -2.77 -12.11 -27.99
C GLU A 108 -2.52 -10.63 -27.65
N ARG A 109 -1.61 -9.96 -28.37
CA ARG A 109 -1.33 -8.54 -28.18
C ARG A 109 -2.57 -7.69 -28.32
N GLU A 110 -3.30 -7.87 -29.43
CA GLU A 110 -4.51 -7.10 -29.67
C GLU A 110 -5.62 -7.44 -28.66
N ARG A 111 -5.90 -8.71 -28.42
CA ARG A 111 -6.93 -9.15 -27.47
C ARG A 111 -6.65 -8.59 -26.07
N ARG A 112 -5.45 -8.81 -25.53
CA ARG A 112 -5.09 -8.36 -24.18
C ARG A 112 -5.05 -6.84 -24.06
N ALA A 113 -4.55 -6.15 -25.10
CA ALA A 113 -4.53 -4.69 -25.11
C ALA A 113 -5.94 -4.11 -25.04
N ARG A 114 -6.89 -4.64 -25.86
CA ARG A 114 -8.29 -4.21 -25.83
C ARG A 114 -9.00 -4.51 -24.52
N GLU A 115 -8.80 -5.71 -23.96
CA GLU A 115 -9.34 -6.11 -22.66
C GLU A 115 -8.86 -5.19 -21.53
N LEU A 116 -7.56 -4.92 -21.48
CA LEU A 116 -6.97 -4.04 -20.46
C LEU A 116 -7.42 -2.58 -20.65
N LEU A 117 -7.44 -2.06 -21.86
CA LEU A 117 -7.95 -0.71 -22.11
C LEU A 117 -9.41 -0.57 -21.67
N ALA A 118 -10.26 -1.55 -21.98
CA ALA A 118 -11.66 -1.55 -21.56
C ALA A 118 -11.76 -1.57 -20.01
N ARG A 119 -10.98 -2.41 -19.35
CA ARG A 119 -10.94 -2.51 -17.88
C ARG A 119 -10.58 -1.20 -17.19
N PHE A 120 -9.71 -0.38 -17.79
CA PHE A 120 -9.32 0.93 -17.28
C PHE A 120 -10.14 2.10 -17.85
N GLY A 121 -11.26 1.83 -18.55
CA GLY A 121 -12.11 2.86 -19.15
C GLY A 121 -11.40 3.68 -20.22
N MET A 122 -10.52 3.04 -21.01
CA MET A 122 -9.67 3.69 -22.01
C MET A 122 -9.84 3.12 -23.42
N SER A 123 -10.98 2.49 -23.76
CA SER A 123 -11.21 1.89 -25.08
C SER A 123 -11.01 2.90 -26.23
N GLN A 124 -11.39 4.16 -26.03
CA GLN A 124 -11.20 5.25 -26.99
C GLN A 124 -9.74 5.61 -27.24
N ALA A 125 -8.84 5.27 -26.33
CA ALA A 125 -7.42 5.56 -26.43
C ALA A 125 -6.69 4.72 -27.50
N TRP A 126 -7.34 3.67 -28.01
CA TRP A 126 -6.76 2.74 -28.97
C TRP A 126 -6.17 3.43 -30.21
N ASP A 127 -6.91 4.35 -30.82
CA ASP A 127 -6.51 5.06 -32.04
C ASP A 127 -5.98 6.48 -31.78
N GLN A 128 -6.04 6.98 -30.53
CA GLN A 128 -5.58 8.32 -30.19
C GLN A 128 -4.04 8.36 -30.01
N ARG A 129 -3.41 9.46 -30.37
CA ARG A 129 -1.99 9.70 -30.08
C ARG A 129 -1.79 9.95 -28.58
N MET A 130 -0.80 9.32 -27.97
CA MET A 130 -0.53 9.46 -26.54
C MET A 130 -0.13 10.89 -26.13
N GLY A 131 0.33 11.73 -27.07
CA GLY A 131 0.57 13.14 -26.84
C GLY A 131 -0.68 13.92 -26.40
N THR A 132 -1.88 13.48 -26.83
CA THR A 132 -3.17 14.10 -26.49
C THR A 132 -3.76 13.58 -25.16
N TYR A 133 -3.13 12.57 -24.53
CA TYR A 133 -3.65 11.99 -23.30
C TYR A 133 -3.49 12.94 -22.11
N SER A 134 -4.51 12.98 -21.26
CA SER A 134 -4.38 13.59 -19.93
C SER A 134 -3.32 12.87 -19.09
N LYS A 135 -2.89 13.47 -18.01
CA LYS A 135 -1.92 12.85 -17.09
C LYS A 135 -2.44 11.51 -16.54
N GLY A 136 -3.72 11.44 -16.15
CA GLY A 136 -4.35 10.21 -15.69
C GLY A 136 -4.45 9.15 -16.79
N MET A 137 -4.74 9.52 -18.05
CA MET A 137 -4.73 8.58 -19.17
C MET A 137 -3.32 8.01 -19.42
N ARG A 138 -2.29 8.83 -19.31
CA ARG A 138 -0.89 8.38 -19.45
C ARG A 138 -0.51 7.36 -18.38
N GLN A 139 -0.92 7.60 -17.15
CA GLN A 139 -0.69 6.67 -16.03
C GLN A 139 -1.44 5.35 -16.23
N LYS A 140 -2.72 5.40 -16.63
CA LYS A 140 -3.51 4.20 -16.97
C LYS A 140 -2.87 3.42 -18.14
N MET A 141 -2.39 4.10 -19.19
CA MET A 141 -1.71 3.45 -20.31
C MET A 141 -0.42 2.74 -19.87
N ALA A 142 0.35 3.34 -18.97
CA ALA A 142 1.55 2.72 -18.42
C ALA A 142 1.21 1.49 -17.56
N LEU A 143 0.10 1.51 -16.83
CA LEU A 143 -0.40 0.37 -16.09
C LEU A 143 -0.88 -0.75 -17.03
N VAL A 144 -1.60 -0.41 -18.11
CA VAL A 144 -1.97 -1.36 -19.18
C VAL A 144 -0.73 -2.02 -19.77
N ARG A 145 0.32 -1.25 -20.08
CA ARG A 145 1.60 -1.78 -20.54
C ARG A 145 2.22 -2.75 -19.55
N ALA A 146 2.27 -2.39 -18.26
CA ALA A 146 2.84 -3.23 -17.21
C ALA A 146 2.13 -4.60 -17.08
N MET A 147 0.83 -4.64 -17.40
CA MET A 147 -0.01 -5.85 -17.32
C MET A 147 -0.12 -6.63 -18.62
N LEU A 148 0.38 -6.10 -19.74
CA LEU A 148 0.12 -6.62 -21.09
C LEU A 148 0.56 -8.08 -21.27
N HIS A 149 1.70 -8.47 -20.72
CA HIS A 149 2.29 -9.81 -20.85
C HIS A 149 1.90 -10.78 -19.71
N ASP A 150 0.89 -10.42 -18.90
CA ASP A 150 0.37 -11.24 -17.80
C ASP A 150 1.41 -11.63 -16.74
N PRO A 151 2.17 -10.70 -16.21
CA PRO A 151 3.25 -11.02 -15.30
C PRO A 151 2.73 -11.59 -13.96
N PRO A 152 3.43 -12.57 -13.35
CA PRO A 152 3.11 -13.04 -12.01
C PRO A 152 3.47 -12.04 -10.91
N VAL A 153 4.30 -11.04 -11.21
CA VAL A 153 4.72 -9.99 -10.27
C VAL A 153 4.44 -8.62 -10.84
N LEU A 154 3.81 -7.74 -10.05
CA LEU A 154 3.61 -6.34 -10.38
C LEU A 154 4.33 -5.45 -9.37
N LEU A 155 5.11 -4.52 -9.89
CA LEU A 155 5.81 -3.49 -9.14
C LEU A 155 5.25 -2.13 -9.56
N LEU A 156 4.50 -1.48 -8.69
CA LEU A 156 3.72 -0.29 -8.99
C LEU A 156 4.22 0.89 -8.16
N ASP A 157 4.88 1.84 -8.80
CA ASP A 157 5.39 3.04 -8.15
C ASP A 157 4.40 4.18 -8.35
N GLU A 158 3.75 4.63 -7.25
CA GLU A 158 2.73 5.68 -7.20
C GLU A 158 1.58 5.46 -8.22
N PRO A 159 0.84 4.31 -8.16
CA PRO A 159 -0.07 3.90 -9.23
C PRO A 159 -1.26 4.84 -9.43
N THR A 160 -1.72 5.55 -8.40
CA THR A 160 -2.86 6.47 -8.47
C THR A 160 -2.46 7.94 -8.42
N SER A 161 -1.14 8.25 -8.40
CA SER A 161 -0.68 9.63 -8.33
C SER A 161 -1.20 10.46 -9.51
N ALA A 162 -1.59 11.70 -9.23
CA ALA A 162 -2.09 12.65 -10.23
C ALA A 162 -3.34 12.21 -11.01
N MET A 163 -4.14 11.32 -10.43
CA MET A 163 -5.47 10.96 -10.92
C MET A 163 -6.55 11.69 -10.14
N ASP A 164 -7.69 11.94 -10.82
CA ASP A 164 -8.91 12.34 -10.15
C ASP A 164 -9.45 11.19 -9.28
N PRO A 165 -10.31 11.45 -8.27
CA PRO A 165 -10.79 10.44 -7.34
C PRO A 165 -11.48 9.25 -8.02
N HIS A 166 -12.25 9.48 -9.09
CA HIS A 166 -12.94 8.43 -9.84
C HIS A 166 -11.95 7.51 -10.57
N SER A 167 -10.99 8.09 -11.27
CA SER A 167 -9.92 7.34 -11.95
C SER A 167 -9.05 6.58 -10.97
N ALA A 168 -8.70 7.17 -9.83
CA ALA A 168 -7.93 6.52 -8.78
C ALA A 168 -8.68 5.32 -8.19
N LYS A 169 -10.00 5.44 -7.94
CA LYS A 169 -10.84 4.33 -7.49
C LYS A 169 -10.83 3.18 -8.49
N LEU A 170 -11.06 3.47 -9.78
CA LEU A 170 -11.06 2.46 -10.83
C LEU A 170 -9.73 1.69 -10.89
N VAL A 171 -8.60 2.39 -10.73
CA VAL A 171 -7.27 1.75 -10.68
C VAL A 171 -7.11 0.89 -9.42
N ARG A 172 -7.52 1.37 -8.25
CA ARG A 172 -7.49 0.58 -7.01
C ARG A 172 -8.32 -0.69 -7.12
N ASP A 173 -9.56 -0.58 -7.61
CA ASP A 173 -10.45 -1.74 -7.79
C ASP A 173 -9.84 -2.75 -8.78
N ALA A 174 -9.20 -2.25 -9.85
CA ALA A 174 -8.49 -3.10 -10.80
C ALA A 174 -7.29 -3.81 -10.12
N ILE A 175 -6.50 -3.13 -9.31
CA ILE A 175 -5.38 -3.75 -8.57
C ILE A 175 -5.89 -4.82 -7.61
N LEU A 176 -6.92 -4.53 -6.82
CA LEU A 176 -7.52 -5.49 -5.88
C LEU A 176 -8.01 -6.75 -6.60
N SER A 177 -8.63 -6.61 -7.78
CA SER A 177 -9.10 -7.76 -8.55
C SER A 177 -7.97 -8.67 -9.05
N LEU A 178 -6.71 -8.19 -9.11
CA LEU A 178 -5.56 -8.98 -9.52
C LEU A 178 -5.10 -10.00 -8.46
N ARG A 179 -5.51 -9.83 -7.20
CA ARG A 179 -5.22 -10.78 -6.10
C ARG A 179 -5.69 -12.20 -6.43
N HIS A 180 -6.88 -12.33 -7.04
CA HIS A 180 -7.47 -13.63 -7.40
C HIS A 180 -6.62 -14.44 -8.38
N HIS A 181 -5.69 -13.81 -9.09
CA HIS A 181 -4.79 -14.47 -10.04
C HIS A 181 -3.45 -14.91 -9.43
N ARG A 182 -3.33 -14.97 -8.09
CA ARG A 182 -2.13 -15.35 -7.36
C ARG A 182 -0.88 -14.50 -7.71
N ARG A 183 -1.06 -13.26 -8.12
CA ARG A 183 0.05 -12.35 -8.37
C ARG A 183 0.61 -11.78 -7.06
N ALA A 184 1.94 -11.64 -6.98
CA ALA A 184 2.55 -10.82 -5.94
C ALA A 184 2.62 -9.38 -6.41
N ILE A 185 2.14 -8.45 -5.61
CA ILE A 185 2.09 -7.03 -5.96
C ILE A 185 2.83 -6.22 -4.91
N VAL A 186 3.77 -5.39 -5.34
CA VAL A 186 4.39 -4.36 -4.49
C VAL A 186 3.93 -3.00 -4.97
N ILE A 187 3.34 -2.23 -4.07
CA ILE A 187 2.90 -0.86 -4.33
C ILE A 187 3.81 0.07 -3.53
N CYS A 188 4.50 1.00 -4.20
CA CYS A 188 5.16 2.12 -3.52
C CYS A 188 4.22 3.30 -3.50
N THR A 189 3.98 3.85 -2.32
CA THR A 189 3.16 5.05 -2.16
C THR A 189 3.60 5.86 -0.94
N HIS A 190 3.31 7.15 -0.96
CA HIS A 190 3.39 8.02 0.21
C HIS A 190 2.00 8.30 0.78
N ASN A 191 0.95 7.79 0.13
CA ASN A 191 -0.44 7.97 0.54
C ASN A 191 -0.87 6.83 1.48
N LEU A 192 -1.07 7.17 2.75
CA LEU A 192 -1.45 6.25 3.82
C LEU A 192 -2.81 5.59 3.59
N ALA A 193 -3.79 6.36 3.12
CA ALA A 193 -5.12 5.85 2.82
C ALA A 193 -5.10 4.85 1.66
N GLU A 194 -4.25 5.07 0.65
CA GLU A 194 -4.05 4.11 -0.44
C GLU A 194 -3.41 2.82 0.06
N ALA A 195 -2.36 2.93 0.89
CA ALA A 195 -1.70 1.77 1.48
C ALA A 195 -2.68 0.93 2.33
N GLU A 196 -3.48 1.59 3.16
CA GLU A 196 -4.49 0.94 4.01
C GLU A 196 -5.61 0.26 3.20
N ALA A 197 -6.05 0.89 2.11
CA ALA A 197 -7.13 0.37 1.27
C ALA A 197 -6.72 -0.82 0.41
N LEU A 198 -5.44 -0.94 0.03
CA LEU A 198 -4.98 -1.92 -0.95
C LEU A 198 -4.16 -3.05 -0.35
N ALA A 199 -3.37 -2.78 0.68
CA ALA A 199 -2.33 -3.69 1.11
C ALA A 199 -2.81 -4.72 2.15
N ASP A 200 -2.34 -5.96 2.01
CA ASP A 200 -2.42 -6.98 3.05
C ASP A 200 -1.40 -6.72 4.15
N ARG A 201 -0.19 -6.28 3.75
CA ARG A 201 0.88 -5.88 4.66
C ARG A 201 1.52 -4.58 4.17
N ILE A 202 1.99 -3.81 5.13
CA ILE A 202 2.65 -2.52 4.90
C ILE A 202 4.06 -2.59 5.47
N ALA A 203 5.04 -2.26 4.64
CA ALA A 203 6.42 -2.02 5.04
C ALA A 203 6.67 -0.51 5.06
N ILE A 204 6.86 0.08 6.24
CA ILE A 204 7.19 1.50 6.39
C ILE A 204 8.70 1.65 6.20
N ILE A 205 9.10 2.41 5.17
CA ILE A 205 10.50 2.66 4.85
C ILE A 205 10.87 4.12 5.14
N ARG A 206 12.00 4.33 5.80
CA ARG A 206 12.57 5.65 6.09
C ARG A 206 14.09 5.60 5.98
N ARG A 207 14.69 6.56 5.27
CA ARG A 207 16.15 6.65 5.08
C ARG A 207 16.78 5.32 4.64
N GLY A 208 16.11 4.63 3.72
CA GLY A 208 16.57 3.35 3.16
C GLY A 208 16.31 2.12 4.04
N LYS A 209 15.77 2.24 5.24
CA LYS A 209 15.53 1.13 6.18
C LYS A 209 14.04 0.85 6.37
N ILE A 210 13.66 -0.43 6.51
CA ILE A 210 12.32 -0.80 6.98
C ILE A 210 12.28 -0.58 8.50
N ILE A 211 11.38 0.30 8.93
CA ILE A 211 11.20 0.65 10.35
C ILE A 211 9.99 -0.03 10.99
N ALA A 212 9.03 -0.47 10.16
CA ALA A 212 7.90 -1.29 10.61
C ALA A 212 7.41 -2.16 9.45
N LEU A 213 6.94 -3.37 9.76
CA LEU A 213 6.35 -4.31 8.81
C LEU A 213 5.24 -5.11 9.52
N GLY A 214 4.08 -5.18 8.91
CA GLY A 214 2.92 -5.93 9.43
C GLY A 214 1.65 -5.63 8.65
N THR A 215 0.55 -6.26 9.02
CA THR A 215 -0.79 -5.89 8.54
C THR A 215 -1.17 -4.50 9.08
N PRO A 216 -2.12 -3.79 8.46
CA PRO A 216 -2.62 -2.53 9.00
C PRO A 216 -3.09 -2.63 10.46
N ALA A 217 -3.77 -3.73 10.81
CA ALA A 217 -4.25 -3.98 12.16
C ALA A 217 -3.10 -4.20 13.16
N GLU A 218 -2.11 -5.04 12.81
CA GLU A 218 -0.92 -5.27 13.64
C GLU A 218 -0.12 -3.99 13.88
N LEU A 219 0.05 -3.17 12.83
CA LEU A 219 0.76 -1.91 12.95
C LEU A 219 0.04 -0.93 13.87
N LYS A 220 -1.30 -0.83 13.75
CA LYS A 220 -2.12 0.00 14.66
C LYS A 220 -2.04 -0.51 16.09
N ALA A 221 -2.25 -1.80 16.33
CA ALA A 221 -2.21 -2.38 17.67
C ALA A 221 -0.83 -2.19 18.33
N ARG A 222 0.26 -2.49 17.59
CA ARG A 222 1.62 -2.43 18.09
C ARG A 222 2.11 -1.01 18.37
N LEU A 223 1.76 -0.04 17.52
CA LEU A 223 2.33 1.31 17.55
C LEU A 223 1.42 2.31 18.27
N LEU A 224 0.10 2.13 18.24
CA LEU A 224 -0.87 3.00 18.91
C LEU A 224 -1.39 2.42 20.23
N GLY A 225 -1.02 1.17 20.56
CA GLY A 225 -1.50 0.49 21.75
C GLY A 225 -2.94 -0.01 21.63
N PRO A 226 -3.59 -0.35 22.77
CA PRO A 226 -4.92 -0.92 22.79
C PRO A 226 -5.98 0.01 22.18
N PRO A 227 -7.12 -0.52 21.67
CA PRO A 227 -8.21 0.27 21.12
C PRO A 227 -8.63 1.39 22.03
N LEU A 228 -8.92 2.55 21.44
CA LEU A 228 -9.48 3.72 22.13
C LEU A 228 -10.98 3.75 21.89
N MET A 229 -11.76 3.66 22.95
CA MET A 229 -13.22 3.68 22.90
C MET A 229 -13.73 5.06 23.29
N GLU A 230 -14.76 5.56 22.63
CA GLU A 230 -15.50 6.77 22.99
C GLU A 230 -16.90 6.40 23.45
N LEU A 231 -17.23 6.79 24.67
CA LEU A 231 -18.55 6.68 25.27
C LEU A 231 -19.16 8.07 25.31
N ARG A 232 -20.32 8.27 24.69
CA ARG A 232 -21.12 9.50 24.78
C ARG A 232 -22.34 9.28 25.67
N LEU A 233 -22.58 10.22 26.52
CA LEU A 233 -23.64 10.22 27.54
C LEU A 233 -24.74 11.21 27.20
N THR A 234 -25.92 11.00 27.75
CA THR A 234 -27.04 11.96 27.62
C THR A 234 -26.87 13.20 28.49
N HIS A 235 -26.02 13.14 29.51
CA HIS A 235 -25.76 14.19 30.48
C HIS A 235 -24.28 14.26 30.81
N SER A 236 -23.91 15.14 31.76
CA SER A 236 -22.50 15.34 32.15
C SER A 236 -21.81 14.06 32.62
N THR A 237 -20.48 14.00 32.36
CA THR A 237 -19.59 12.94 32.84
C THR A 237 -19.34 12.99 34.35
N ASP A 238 -19.85 14.01 35.06
CA ASP A 238 -19.67 14.14 36.51
C ASP A 238 -20.26 12.95 37.28
N GLY A 239 -19.41 12.31 38.09
CA GLY A 239 -19.76 11.06 38.79
C GLY A 239 -19.54 9.79 37.99
N VAL A 240 -19.70 9.79 36.66
CA VAL A 240 -19.52 8.61 35.81
C VAL A 240 -18.07 8.18 35.80
N VAL A 241 -17.12 9.11 35.79
CA VAL A 241 -15.67 8.83 35.86
C VAL A 241 -15.33 7.89 37.02
N LYS A 242 -15.90 8.15 38.22
CA LYS A 242 -15.66 7.30 39.40
C LYS A 242 -16.26 5.90 39.27
N LEU A 243 -17.41 5.79 38.61
CA LEU A 243 -18.09 4.51 38.41
C LEU A 243 -17.33 3.57 37.46
N VAL A 244 -16.59 4.13 36.49
CA VAL A 244 -15.92 3.34 35.45
C VAL A 244 -14.40 3.25 35.63
N SER A 245 -13.81 4.01 36.55
CA SER A 245 -12.36 4.05 36.76
C SER A 245 -11.76 2.73 37.20
N ASP A 246 -12.55 1.85 37.84
CA ASP A 246 -12.12 0.51 38.24
C ASP A 246 -12.17 -0.51 37.09
N LEU A 247 -12.93 -0.22 36.04
CA LEU A 247 -13.09 -1.09 34.88
C LEU A 247 -12.19 -0.69 33.72
N VAL A 248 -11.96 0.62 33.53
CA VAL A 248 -11.25 1.14 32.35
C VAL A 248 -10.33 2.30 32.71
N LYS A 249 -9.21 2.40 31.98
CA LYS A 249 -8.28 3.51 32.07
C LYS A 249 -8.76 4.68 31.21
N ILE A 250 -9.36 5.68 31.85
CA ILE A 250 -9.81 6.89 31.16
C ILE A 250 -8.59 7.66 30.65
N GLN A 251 -8.62 8.02 29.37
CA GLN A 251 -7.55 8.78 28.71
C GLN A 251 -7.92 10.27 28.58
N MET A 252 -9.18 10.53 28.22
CA MET A 252 -9.70 11.88 28.01
C MET A 252 -11.17 11.94 28.42
N LYS A 253 -11.65 13.11 28.80
CA LYS A 253 -13.05 13.37 29.07
C LYS A 253 -13.46 14.76 28.57
N GLY A 254 -14.70 14.90 28.14
CA GLY A 254 -15.39 16.14 27.88
C GLY A 254 -16.65 16.27 28.77
N ASP A 255 -17.53 17.18 28.45
CA ASP A 255 -18.74 17.44 29.22
C ASP A 255 -19.72 16.24 29.18
N ASP A 256 -19.91 15.64 28.00
CA ASP A 256 -20.86 14.56 27.70
C ASP A 256 -20.22 13.31 27.12
N TRP A 257 -18.89 13.23 27.09
CA TRP A 257 -18.16 12.08 26.56
C TRP A 257 -16.90 11.76 27.36
N LEU A 258 -16.52 10.50 27.32
CA LEU A 258 -15.23 10.03 27.83
C LEU A 258 -14.58 9.03 26.86
N ARG A 259 -13.24 9.04 26.83
CA ARG A 259 -12.43 8.09 26.06
C ARG A 259 -11.60 7.25 27.00
N TYR A 260 -11.61 5.95 26.76
CA TYR A 260 -10.83 4.98 27.51
C TYR A 260 -10.15 3.99 26.57
N SER A 261 -9.06 3.38 27.02
CA SER A 261 -8.39 2.32 26.30
C SER A 261 -8.59 0.98 27.00
N THR A 262 -8.84 -0.05 26.23
CA THR A 262 -8.91 -1.43 26.72
C THR A 262 -8.36 -2.40 25.68
N PRO A 263 -7.58 -3.44 26.08
CA PRO A 263 -7.13 -4.47 25.14
C PRO A 263 -8.27 -5.41 24.70
N GLU A 264 -9.33 -5.52 25.49
CA GLU A 264 -10.44 -6.48 25.33
C GLU A 264 -11.79 -5.76 25.33
N PRO A 265 -12.11 -4.97 24.29
CA PRO A 265 -13.35 -4.20 24.24
C PRO A 265 -14.61 -5.10 24.24
N GLU A 266 -14.53 -6.30 23.67
CA GLU A 266 -15.66 -7.25 23.62
C GLU A 266 -16.06 -7.74 25.01
N GLU A 267 -15.14 -7.82 25.95
CA GLU A 267 -15.41 -8.22 27.34
C GLU A 267 -15.75 -7.03 28.23
N ILE A 268 -14.99 -5.94 28.10
CA ILE A 268 -15.10 -4.79 28.99
C ILE A 268 -16.33 -3.93 28.67
N ASN A 269 -16.65 -3.73 27.38
CA ASN A 269 -17.79 -2.89 27.01
C ASN A 269 -19.13 -3.36 27.55
N PRO A 270 -19.48 -4.67 27.51
CA PRO A 270 -20.73 -5.15 28.13
C PRO A 270 -20.80 -4.87 29.62
N LEU A 271 -19.71 -5.09 30.37
CA LEU A 271 -19.63 -4.83 31.81
C LEU A 271 -19.80 -3.34 32.12
N LEU A 272 -19.15 -2.50 31.35
CA LEU A 272 -19.24 -1.05 31.44
C LEU A 272 -20.68 -0.58 31.22
N LEU A 273 -21.33 -1.06 30.15
CA LEU A 273 -22.72 -0.72 29.82
C LEU A 273 -23.69 -1.16 30.92
N GLN A 274 -23.52 -2.38 31.48
CA GLN A 274 -24.33 -2.88 32.60
C GLN A 274 -24.17 -2.00 33.86
N THR A 275 -22.92 -1.66 34.19
CA THR A 275 -22.62 -0.81 35.35
C THR A 275 -23.29 0.58 35.22
N LEU A 276 -23.18 1.19 34.05
CA LEU A 276 -23.78 2.51 33.78
C LEU A 276 -25.29 2.45 33.80
N ALA A 277 -25.90 1.41 33.20
CA ALA A 277 -27.35 1.24 33.21
C ALA A 277 -27.92 1.02 34.63
N ALA A 278 -27.21 0.26 35.48
CA ALA A 278 -27.59 0.02 36.87
C ALA A 278 -27.61 1.33 37.71
N HIS A 279 -26.80 2.32 37.30
CA HIS A 279 -26.77 3.65 37.95
C HIS A 279 -27.62 4.71 37.25
N GLY A 280 -28.48 4.32 36.29
CA GLY A 280 -29.37 5.19 35.58
C GLY A 280 -28.67 6.17 34.61
N VAL A 281 -27.45 5.89 34.21
CA VAL A 281 -26.69 6.73 33.27
C VAL A 281 -27.17 6.46 31.84
N GLY A 282 -27.67 7.48 31.17
CA GLY A 282 -28.08 7.39 29.76
C GLY A 282 -26.88 7.40 28.81
N ILE A 283 -26.87 6.43 27.91
CA ILE A 283 -25.81 6.27 26.92
C ILE A 283 -26.35 6.64 25.54
N VAL A 284 -25.65 7.51 24.81
CA VAL A 284 -25.97 7.90 23.43
C VAL A 284 -25.25 6.97 22.43
N THR A 285 -23.93 6.82 22.58
CA THR A 285 -23.12 5.93 21.74
C THR A 285 -21.96 5.34 22.52
N LEU A 286 -21.57 4.14 22.12
CA LEU A 286 -20.28 3.54 22.47
C LEU A 286 -19.64 3.03 21.18
N SER A 287 -18.49 3.60 20.80
CA SER A 287 -17.82 3.26 19.55
C SER A 287 -16.30 3.32 19.70
N GLU A 288 -15.60 2.56 18.87
CA GLU A 288 -14.15 2.71 18.75
C GLU A 288 -13.83 4.04 18.06
N VAL A 289 -12.88 4.80 18.61
CA VAL A 289 -12.32 5.99 17.95
C VAL A 289 -11.50 5.53 16.76
N PRO A 290 -11.87 5.93 15.53
CA PRO A 290 -11.12 5.55 14.35
C PRO A 290 -9.65 5.99 14.47
N ARG A 291 -8.74 5.04 14.36
CA ARG A 291 -7.30 5.29 14.33
C ARG A 291 -6.78 5.01 12.94
N SER A 292 -6.10 5.97 12.37
CA SER A 292 -5.57 5.91 11.01
C SER A 292 -4.14 5.36 10.99
N LEU A 293 -3.69 4.94 9.81
CA LEU A 293 -2.26 4.70 9.59
C LEU A 293 -1.46 6.00 9.64
N GLU A 294 -2.10 7.17 9.54
CA GLU A 294 -1.44 8.46 9.70
C GLU A 294 -0.94 8.62 11.14
N ASP A 295 -1.76 8.24 12.12
CA ASP A 295 -1.35 8.25 13.54
C ASP A 295 -0.16 7.31 13.78
N VAL A 296 -0.19 6.10 13.15
CA VAL A 296 0.94 5.15 13.16
C VAL A 296 2.19 5.78 12.56
N TYR A 297 2.05 6.37 11.38
CA TYR A 297 3.16 6.94 10.64
C TYR A 297 3.81 8.11 11.38
N LEU A 298 3.00 9.04 11.90
CA LEU A 298 3.48 10.19 12.68
C LEU A 298 4.27 9.71 13.90
N ARG A 299 3.74 8.75 14.64
CA ARG A 299 4.42 8.21 15.83
C ARG A 299 5.76 7.55 15.49
N VAL A 300 5.81 6.74 14.45
CA VAL A 300 7.06 6.07 14.00
C VAL A 300 8.08 7.09 13.48
N VAL A 301 7.62 8.16 12.81
CA VAL A 301 8.48 9.19 12.26
C VAL A 301 9.01 10.13 13.35
N GLU A 302 8.20 10.50 14.35
CA GLU A 302 8.56 11.41 15.43
C GLU A 302 9.47 10.76 16.45
N GLU A 303 9.18 9.53 16.89
CA GLU A 303 9.93 8.83 17.93
C GLU A 303 11.33 8.37 17.48
N GLY A 304 11.61 8.37 16.16
CA GLY A 304 12.96 8.06 15.62
C GLY A 304 13.47 6.65 15.96
N GLN A 305 12.67 5.83 16.63
CA GLN A 305 13.05 4.51 17.11
C GLN A 305 13.02 3.49 15.97
N GLU A 306 14.17 2.84 15.76
CA GLU A 306 14.26 1.62 14.97
C GLU A 306 13.51 0.51 15.72
N TRP A 307 12.28 0.23 15.32
CA TRP A 307 11.55 -0.94 15.80
C TRP A 307 12.12 -2.18 15.14
N GLN A 308 13.33 -2.58 15.60
CA GLN A 308 13.86 -3.90 15.32
C GLN A 308 13.28 -4.87 16.35
N ARG A 309 12.29 -5.65 15.92
CA ARG A 309 12.13 -7.06 16.32
C ARG A 309 10.98 -7.71 15.57
#